data_c7d5e1e6ef669967863a56f6a60675e0
#
_entry.id   c7d5e1e6ef669967863a56f6a60675e0
#
_cell.length_a   1.000
_cell.length_b   1.000
_cell.length_c   1.000
_cell.angle_alpha   90.00
_cell.angle_beta   90.00
_cell.angle_gamma   90.00
#
_symmetry.space_group_name_H-M   'P 1'
#
loop_
_entity.id
_entity.type
_entity.pdbx_description
1 polymer ?
#
loop_
_entity_poly.entity_id
_entity_poly.type
_entity_poly.pdbx_seq_one_letter_code
_entity_poly.pdbx_strand_id
1 'polypeptide(L)'
;KSVKSTQKITKAMKMVAAAKLRKAQENAEKGRPYSQKMQNIILNLTKSINDPKNAPKLLVGTGKDKTYLCVVLTADRGLCGGFNSNICKLAKNNFKKILQEGKNLKIITVGSKGLDQIKREYGKYIVKKFSFKEKKQISFQEAEIIGNEIINLFKNNDFDKCILFYNNFKNVITQIPQAQQIIPTEIKSNEIKDENVLSYEFEPEEDEILEDLLPKNISTQVFKAFLE
;
A
#
# COMPACT_ATOMS: atom_id res chain seq x y z
N LYS A 1 10.75 -35.39 -31.53
CA LYS A 1 9.49 -35.45 -30.73
C LYS A 1 9.54 -34.52 -29.50
N SER A 2 10.61 -34.51 -28.71
CA SER A 2 10.78 -33.72 -27.49
C SER A 2 10.57 -32.22 -27.69
N VAL A 3 11.22 -31.59 -28.68
CA VAL A 3 11.11 -30.15 -28.96
C VAL A 3 9.68 -29.73 -29.28
N LYS A 4 8.93 -30.50 -30.08
CA LYS A 4 7.52 -30.22 -30.38
C LYS A 4 6.62 -30.30 -29.14
N SER A 5 6.93 -31.23 -28.22
CA SER A 5 6.21 -31.33 -26.94
C SER A 5 6.48 -30.11 -26.06
N THR A 6 7.76 -29.72 -25.90
CA THR A 6 8.14 -28.53 -25.16
C THR A 6 7.51 -27.25 -25.74
N GLN A 7 7.48 -27.13 -27.07
CA GLN A 7 6.81 -26.00 -27.74
C GLN A 7 5.31 -25.92 -27.42
N LYS A 8 4.61 -27.07 -27.42
CA LYS A 8 3.18 -27.10 -27.05
C LYS A 8 2.96 -26.69 -25.60
N ILE A 9 3.78 -27.21 -24.68
CA ILE A 9 3.73 -26.85 -23.25
C ILE A 9 3.98 -25.35 -23.07
N THR A 10 5.02 -24.80 -23.69
CA THR A 10 5.35 -23.37 -23.59
C THR A 10 4.24 -22.49 -24.15
N LYS A 11 3.61 -22.90 -25.27
CA LYS A 11 2.46 -22.18 -25.84
C LYS A 11 1.26 -22.19 -24.89
N ALA A 12 0.96 -23.35 -24.26
CA ALA A 12 -0.11 -23.44 -23.27
C ALA A 12 0.19 -22.58 -22.03
N MET A 13 1.43 -22.60 -21.51
CA MET A 13 1.84 -21.74 -20.39
C MET A 13 1.70 -20.25 -20.73
N LYS A 14 2.06 -19.85 -21.97
CA LYS A 14 1.89 -18.46 -22.44
C LYS A 14 0.40 -18.04 -22.44
N MET A 15 -0.50 -18.91 -22.89
CA MET A 15 -1.93 -18.59 -22.87
C MET A 15 -2.49 -18.47 -21.46
N VAL A 16 -2.09 -19.35 -20.54
CA VAL A 16 -2.49 -19.27 -19.13
C VAL A 16 -1.94 -18.00 -18.46
N ALA A 17 -0.69 -17.65 -18.73
CA ALA A 17 -0.09 -16.43 -18.21
C ALA A 17 -0.79 -15.18 -18.73
N ALA A 18 -1.13 -15.13 -20.04
CA ALA A 18 -1.87 -14.03 -20.64
C ALA A 18 -3.27 -13.85 -20.01
N ALA A 19 -3.99 -14.96 -19.79
CA ALA A 19 -5.31 -14.92 -19.14
C ALA A 19 -5.22 -14.41 -17.69
N LYS A 20 -4.21 -14.84 -16.92
CA LYS A 20 -3.96 -14.36 -15.55
C LYS A 20 -3.61 -12.87 -15.53
N LEU A 21 -2.74 -12.45 -16.46
CA LEU A 21 -2.36 -11.05 -16.58
C LEU A 21 -3.58 -10.16 -16.88
N ARG A 22 -4.39 -10.54 -17.87
CA ARG A 22 -5.61 -9.80 -18.20
C ARG A 22 -6.54 -9.66 -16.98
N LYS A 23 -6.77 -10.75 -16.25
CA LYS A 23 -7.59 -10.71 -15.03
C LYS A 23 -6.99 -9.80 -13.97
N ALA A 24 -5.67 -9.80 -13.78
CA ALA A 24 -4.99 -8.91 -12.84
C ALA A 24 -5.14 -7.43 -13.25
N GLN A 25 -4.97 -7.12 -14.54
CA GLN A 25 -5.19 -5.76 -15.06
C GLN A 25 -6.62 -5.27 -14.83
N GLU A 26 -7.61 -6.09 -15.19
CA GLU A 26 -9.03 -5.77 -14.97
C GLU A 26 -9.32 -5.50 -13.48
N ASN A 27 -8.73 -6.27 -12.58
CA ASN A 27 -8.89 -6.06 -11.13
C ASN A 27 -8.25 -4.74 -10.67
N ALA A 28 -7.04 -4.43 -11.13
CA ALA A 28 -6.36 -3.16 -10.80
C ALA A 28 -7.16 -1.96 -11.32
N GLU A 29 -7.61 -2.00 -12.58
CA GLU A 29 -8.41 -0.93 -13.19
C GLU A 29 -9.75 -0.72 -12.46
N LYS A 30 -10.40 -1.80 -12.02
CA LYS A 30 -11.66 -1.70 -11.25
C LYS A 30 -11.44 -1.19 -9.82
N GLY A 31 -10.28 -1.44 -9.22
CA GLY A 31 -9.96 -1.00 -7.87
C GLY A 31 -9.60 0.49 -7.76
N ARG A 32 -9.00 1.06 -8.82
CA ARG A 32 -8.55 2.46 -8.84
C ARG A 32 -9.66 3.49 -8.58
N PRO A 33 -10.83 3.44 -9.26
CA PRO A 33 -11.89 4.42 -9.04
C PRO A 33 -12.40 4.45 -7.60
N TYR A 34 -12.47 3.28 -6.93
CA TYR A 34 -12.90 3.19 -5.55
C TYR A 34 -11.92 3.90 -4.62
N SER A 35 -10.61 3.63 -4.75
CA SER A 35 -9.60 4.28 -3.93
C SER A 35 -9.52 5.80 -4.17
N GLN A 36 -9.73 6.25 -5.41
CA GLN A 36 -9.79 7.66 -5.76
C GLN A 36 -11.01 8.36 -5.15
N LYS A 37 -12.19 7.76 -5.27
CA LYS A 37 -13.41 8.31 -4.64
C LYS A 37 -13.28 8.38 -3.12
N MET A 38 -12.73 7.35 -2.49
CA MET A 38 -12.46 7.35 -1.05
C MET A 38 -11.54 8.52 -0.65
N GLN A 39 -10.44 8.72 -1.37
CA GLN A 39 -9.53 9.84 -1.13
C GLN A 39 -10.22 11.19 -1.31
N ASN A 40 -11.06 11.36 -2.35
CA ASN A 40 -11.80 12.59 -2.58
C ASN A 40 -12.80 12.90 -1.45
N ILE A 41 -13.51 11.89 -0.95
CA ILE A 41 -14.42 12.05 0.19
C ILE A 41 -13.64 12.50 1.43
N ILE A 42 -12.54 11.83 1.76
CA ILE A 42 -11.69 12.20 2.90
C ILE A 42 -11.15 13.63 2.72
N LEU A 43 -10.72 14.00 1.52
CA LEU A 43 -10.28 15.36 1.22
C LEU A 43 -11.37 16.42 1.45
N ASN A 44 -12.60 16.13 1.03
CA ASN A 44 -13.71 17.06 1.20
C ASN A 44 -14.07 17.20 2.69
N LEU A 45 -14.19 16.09 3.41
CA LEU A 45 -14.43 16.08 4.86
C LEU A 45 -13.31 16.80 5.63
N THR A 46 -12.06 16.66 5.20
CA THR A 46 -10.93 17.35 5.84
C THR A 46 -10.99 18.88 5.66
N LYS A 47 -11.54 19.35 4.54
CA LYS A 47 -11.69 20.81 4.29
C LYS A 47 -12.76 21.44 5.18
N SER A 48 -13.75 20.68 5.61
CA SER A 48 -14.82 21.16 6.49
C SER A 48 -14.45 21.15 7.97
N ILE A 49 -13.33 20.49 8.35
CA ILE A 49 -12.84 20.54 9.73
C ILE A 49 -12.37 21.94 10.08
N ASN A 50 -13.13 22.62 10.94
CA ASN A 50 -12.85 23.99 11.37
C ASN A 50 -11.72 24.05 12.42
N ASP A 51 -11.50 23.00 13.21
CA ASP A 51 -10.47 22.95 14.25
C ASP A 51 -9.50 21.77 14.04
N PRO A 52 -8.27 22.03 13.57
CA PRO A 52 -7.26 20.99 13.37
C PRO A 52 -6.89 20.20 14.66
N LYS A 53 -7.19 20.74 15.84
CA LYS A 53 -6.86 20.07 17.11
C LYS A 53 -7.79 18.89 17.40
N ASN A 54 -9.00 18.93 16.90
CA ASN A 54 -10.01 17.87 17.07
C ASN A 54 -9.97 16.85 15.94
N ALA A 55 -9.21 17.09 14.87
CA ALA A 55 -9.12 16.18 13.74
C ALA A 55 -8.54 14.80 14.14
N PRO A 56 -9.06 13.71 13.54
CA PRO A 56 -8.59 12.35 13.83
C PRO A 56 -7.07 12.21 13.63
N LYS A 57 -6.38 11.56 14.58
CA LYS A 57 -4.91 11.41 14.54
C LYS A 57 -4.40 10.67 13.30
N LEU A 58 -5.19 9.78 12.72
CA LEU A 58 -4.83 9.10 11.46
C LEU A 58 -4.70 10.08 10.28
N LEU A 59 -5.40 11.22 10.35
CA LEU A 59 -5.39 12.26 9.34
C LEU A 59 -4.24 13.24 9.55
N VAL A 60 -4.11 13.78 10.79
CA VAL A 60 -3.14 14.86 11.09
C VAL A 60 -1.82 14.35 11.68
N GLY A 61 -1.77 13.08 12.07
CA GLY A 61 -0.61 12.47 12.70
C GLY A 61 -0.54 12.69 14.21
N THR A 62 0.58 12.27 14.80
CA THR A 62 0.86 12.42 16.24
C THR A 62 1.50 13.76 16.59
N GLY A 63 1.81 14.61 15.60
CA GLY A 63 2.62 15.81 15.77
C GLY A 63 4.11 15.55 16.01
N LYS A 64 4.52 14.26 16.04
CA LYS A 64 5.90 13.83 16.21
C LYS A 64 6.46 13.31 14.89
N ASP A 65 7.77 13.30 14.75
CA ASP A 65 8.48 12.81 13.57
C ASP A 65 9.72 12.00 13.98
N LYS A 66 9.50 11.05 14.89
CA LYS A 66 10.59 10.27 15.50
C LYS A 66 10.63 8.82 15.01
N THR A 67 9.49 8.19 14.81
CA THR A 67 9.41 6.76 14.50
C THR A 67 8.63 6.53 13.21
N TYR A 68 9.23 5.80 12.28
CA TYR A 68 8.65 5.47 10.99
C TYR A 68 8.31 3.99 10.89
N LEU A 69 7.09 3.68 10.48
CA LEU A 69 6.69 2.35 10.06
C LEU A 69 6.78 2.25 8.54
N CYS A 70 7.59 1.33 8.05
CA CYS A 70 7.76 1.06 6.63
C CYS A 70 7.14 -0.29 6.28
N VAL A 71 6.11 -0.28 5.46
CA VAL A 71 5.40 -1.49 5.00
C VAL A 71 5.86 -1.80 3.58
N VAL A 72 6.53 -2.94 3.39
CA VAL A 72 7.12 -3.33 2.10
C VAL A 72 6.33 -4.47 1.49
N LEU A 73 5.60 -4.19 0.40
CA LEU A 73 4.79 -5.17 -0.33
C LEU A 73 5.60 -5.75 -1.49
N THR A 74 5.82 -7.05 -1.45
CA THR A 74 6.50 -7.83 -2.50
C THR A 74 5.72 -9.10 -2.80
N ALA A 75 6.09 -9.80 -3.85
CA ALA A 75 5.51 -11.11 -4.12
C ALA A 75 6.07 -12.19 -3.20
N ASP A 76 5.28 -13.24 -2.99
CA ASP A 76 5.75 -14.49 -2.37
C ASP A 76 6.53 -15.36 -3.35
N ARG A 77 6.36 -15.13 -4.65
CA ARG A 77 7.01 -15.89 -5.73
C ARG A 77 8.17 -15.11 -6.32
N GLY A 78 9.16 -15.83 -6.80
CA GLY A 78 10.28 -15.31 -7.58
C GLY A 78 10.02 -15.39 -9.08
N LEU A 79 11.10 -15.18 -9.85
CA LEU A 79 11.10 -15.21 -11.33
C LEU A 79 10.17 -14.16 -11.96
N CYS A 80 10.08 -12.98 -11.32
CA CYS A 80 9.29 -11.83 -11.78
C CYS A 80 10.19 -10.64 -12.19
N GLY A 81 11.36 -10.93 -12.76
CA GLY A 81 12.33 -9.89 -13.15
C GLY A 81 12.76 -9.02 -11.97
N GLY A 82 12.81 -7.71 -12.16
CA GLY A 82 13.19 -6.73 -11.15
C GLY A 82 12.09 -6.35 -10.14
N PHE A 83 10.90 -6.96 -10.23
CA PHE A 83 9.73 -6.55 -9.42
C PHE A 83 10.05 -6.44 -7.92
N ASN A 84 10.48 -7.54 -7.30
CA ASN A 84 10.78 -7.56 -5.86
C ASN A 84 12.04 -6.74 -5.51
N SER A 85 13.08 -6.83 -6.32
CA SER A 85 14.35 -6.17 -6.05
C SER A 85 14.26 -4.65 -6.16
N ASN A 86 13.48 -4.13 -7.09
CA ASN A 86 13.31 -2.68 -7.25
C ASN A 86 12.55 -2.06 -6.06
N ILE A 87 11.49 -2.73 -5.56
CA ILE A 87 10.79 -2.30 -4.34
C ILE A 87 11.75 -2.32 -3.15
N CYS A 88 12.48 -3.43 -2.95
CA CYS A 88 13.41 -3.57 -1.84
C CYS A 88 14.54 -2.54 -1.89
N LYS A 89 15.05 -2.21 -3.09
CA LYS A 89 16.06 -1.18 -3.29
C LYS A 89 15.54 0.20 -2.88
N LEU A 90 14.33 0.56 -3.31
CA LEU A 90 13.68 1.82 -2.93
C LEU A 90 13.46 1.88 -1.41
N ALA A 91 12.95 0.79 -0.82
CA ALA A 91 12.71 0.70 0.62
C ALA A 91 14.01 0.85 1.42
N LYS A 92 15.07 0.11 1.08
CA LYS A 92 16.39 0.19 1.74
C LYS A 92 16.99 1.59 1.67
N ASN A 93 16.86 2.28 0.54
CA ASN A 93 17.32 3.67 0.40
C ASN A 93 16.58 4.60 1.37
N ASN A 94 15.27 4.40 1.57
CA ASN A 94 14.48 5.17 2.53
C ASN A 94 14.85 4.79 3.97
N PHE A 95 15.05 3.51 4.29
CA PHE A 95 15.48 3.06 5.61
C PHE A 95 16.80 3.72 6.03
N LYS A 96 17.75 3.76 5.08
CA LYS A 96 19.05 4.40 5.31
C LYS A 96 18.89 5.89 5.64
N LYS A 97 18.04 6.61 4.90
CA LYS A 97 17.76 8.03 5.17
C LYS A 97 17.15 8.24 6.55
N ILE A 98 16.10 7.47 6.89
CA ILE A 98 15.43 7.53 8.19
C ILE A 98 16.43 7.33 9.33
N LEU A 99 17.30 6.32 9.23
CA LEU A 99 18.32 6.03 10.26
C LEU A 99 19.40 7.09 10.30
N GLN A 100 19.83 7.66 9.16
CA GLN A 100 20.80 8.75 9.11
C GLN A 100 20.28 10.05 9.72
N GLU A 101 18.96 10.27 9.66
CA GLU A 101 18.29 11.39 10.33
C GLU A 101 18.11 11.16 11.84
N GLY A 102 18.64 10.08 12.40
CA GLY A 102 18.52 9.73 13.82
C GLY A 102 17.13 9.29 14.25
N LYS A 103 16.28 8.89 13.30
CA LYS A 103 14.91 8.46 13.55
C LYS A 103 14.85 6.95 13.75
N ASN A 104 13.80 6.49 14.42
CA ASN A 104 13.54 5.08 14.65
C ASN A 104 12.84 4.46 13.44
N LEU A 105 13.21 3.23 13.11
CA LEU A 105 12.65 2.46 12.01
C LEU A 105 11.94 1.22 12.53
N LYS A 106 10.72 0.98 12.07
CA LYS A 106 9.98 -0.28 12.20
C LYS A 106 9.58 -0.77 10.81
N ILE A 107 9.63 -2.07 10.57
CA ILE A 107 9.37 -2.63 9.24
C ILE A 107 8.30 -3.73 9.34
N ILE A 108 7.31 -3.67 8.47
CA ILE A 108 6.42 -4.78 8.16
C ILE A 108 6.78 -5.28 6.77
N THR A 109 7.04 -6.58 6.64
CA THR A 109 7.24 -7.21 5.33
C THR A 109 6.02 -7.99 4.92
N VAL A 110 5.56 -7.76 3.71
CA VAL A 110 4.47 -8.48 3.06
C VAL A 110 5.05 -9.17 1.82
N GLY A 111 4.93 -10.50 1.79
CA GLY A 111 5.58 -11.34 0.78
C GLY A 111 6.97 -11.82 1.21
N SER A 112 7.18 -13.13 1.02
CA SER A 112 8.41 -13.83 1.46
C SER A 112 9.67 -13.30 0.76
N LYS A 113 9.56 -12.85 -0.51
CA LYS A 113 10.72 -12.39 -1.28
C LYS A 113 11.28 -11.05 -0.81
N GLY A 114 10.42 -10.16 -0.29
CA GLY A 114 10.85 -8.95 0.38
C GLY A 114 11.56 -9.25 1.70
N LEU A 115 10.98 -10.12 2.51
CA LEU A 115 11.60 -10.58 3.76
C LEU A 115 13.00 -11.13 3.52
N ASP A 116 13.18 -12.01 2.52
CA ASP A 116 14.48 -12.62 2.20
C ASP A 116 15.56 -11.58 1.85
N GLN A 117 15.18 -10.51 1.16
CA GLN A 117 16.10 -9.44 0.76
C GLN A 117 16.39 -8.43 1.86
N ILE A 118 15.45 -8.22 2.80
CA ILE A 118 15.56 -7.19 3.83
C ILE A 118 16.16 -7.73 5.14
N LYS A 119 15.86 -8.99 5.50
CA LYS A 119 16.20 -9.58 6.81
C LYS A 119 17.68 -9.56 7.15
N ARG A 120 18.57 -9.65 6.16
CA ARG A 120 20.02 -9.72 6.40
C ARG A 120 20.57 -8.42 7.00
N GLU A 121 20.11 -7.28 6.51
CA GLU A 121 20.63 -5.95 6.90
C GLU A 121 19.72 -5.27 7.94
N TYR A 122 18.40 -5.49 7.84
CA TYR A 122 17.40 -4.78 8.63
C TYR A 122 16.52 -5.69 9.49
N GLY A 123 16.95 -6.94 9.72
CA GLY A 123 16.16 -7.95 10.44
C GLY A 123 15.70 -7.51 11.83
N LYS A 124 16.54 -6.75 12.56
CA LYS A 124 16.24 -6.23 13.91
C LYS A 124 15.12 -5.19 13.95
N TYR A 125 14.80 -4.58 12.81
CA TYR A 125 13.74 -3.59 12.68
C TYR A 125 12.40 -4.19 12.22
N ILE A 126 12.38 -5.49 11.85
CA ILE A 126 11.17 -6.16 11.36
C ILE A 126 10.31 -6.54 12.56
N VAL A 127 9.16 -5.86 12.67
CA VAL A 127 8.19 -6.08 13.76
C VAL A 127 7.13 -7.12 13.37
N LYS A 128 6.78 -7.22 12.07
CA LYS A 128 5.77 -8.18 11.60
C LYS A 128 6.08 -8.69 10.19
N LYS A 129 5.61 -9.89 9.90
CA LYS A 129 5.80 -10.57 8.61
C LYS A 129 4.47 -11.14 8.16
N PHE A 130 4.08 -10.89 6.92
CA PHE A 130 2.91 -11.48 6.28
C PHE A 130 3.32 -12.23 5.02
N SER A 131 2.69 -13.37 4.78
CA SER A 131 2.82 -14.14 3.55
C SER A 131 1.48 -14.75 3.20
N PHE A 132 1.10 -14.64 1.94
CA PHE A 132 -0.16 -15.16 1.41
C PHE A 132 0.10 -16.21 0.33
N LYS A 133 1.22 -16.92 0.43
CA LYS A 133 1.69 -17.92 -0.55
C LYS A 133 0.65 -19.00 -0.87
N GLU A 134 -0.16 -19.37 0.12
CA GLU A 134 -1.20 -20.40 -0.02
C GLU A 134 -2.48 -19.90 -0.67
N LYS A 135 -2.67 -18.58 -0.73
CA LYS A 135 -3.84 -17.98 -1.34
C LYS A 135 -3.73 -17.98 -2.87
N LYS A 136 -4.78 -18.45 -3.52
CA LYS A 136 -4.87 -18.44 -5.00
C LYS A 136 -5.08 -17.04 -5.56
N GLN A 137 -5.77 -16.21 -4.80
CA GLN A 137 -6.09 -14.82 -5.13
C GLN A 137 -6.12 -14.02 -3.84
N ILE A 138 -5.55 -12.82 -3.86
CA ILE A 138 -5.61 -11.87 -2.76
C ILE A 138 -6.95 -11.13 -2.86
N SER A 139 -7.66 -11.05 -1.75
CA SER A 139 -8.92 -10.34 -1.59
C SER A 139 -8.72 -9.13 -0.67
N PHE A 140 -9.76 -8.35 -0.48
CA PHE A 140 -9.74 -7.22 0.46
C PHE A 140 -9.46 -7.67 1.92
N GLN A 141 -9.86 -8.88 2.30
CA GLN A 141 -9.62 -9.42 3.65
C GLN A 141 -8.13 -9.48 4.02
N GLU A 142 -7.26 -9.88 3.08
CA GLU A 142 -5.82 -9.90 3.32
C GLU A 142 -5.25 -8.48 3.53
N ALA A 143 -5.78 -7.50 2.80
CA ALA A 143 -5.41 -6.10 3.00
C ALA A 143 -5.93 -5.55 4.33
N GLU A 144 -7.11 -5.95 4.75
CA GLU A 144 -7.72 -5.57 6.02
C GLU A 144 -6.92 -6.10 7.21
N ILE A 145 -6.40 -7.34 7.15
CA ILE A 145 -5.51 -7.89 8.18
C ILE A 145 -4.29 -7.00 8.38
N ILE A 146 -3.66 -6.56 7.28
CA ILE A 146 -2.49 -5.68 7.35
C ILE A 146 -2.89 -4.28 7.81
N GLY A 147 -4.01 -3.74 7.28
CA GLY A 147 -4.54 -2.44 7.68
C GLY A 147 -4.82 -2.37 9.18
N ASN A 148 -5.47 -3.39 9.73
CA ASN A 148 -5.75 -3.50 11.17
C ASN A 148 -4.48 -3.58 12.02
N GLU A 149 -3.45 -4.31 11.57
CA GLU A 149 -2.15 -4.33 12.26
C GLU A 149 -1.49 -2.95 12.29
N ILE A 150 -1.51 -2.22 11.16
CA ILE A 150 -0.99 -0.84 11.07
C ILE A 150 -1.74 0.07 12.04
N ILE A 151 -3.08 -0.01 12.06
CA ILE A 151 -3.93 0.80 12.94
C ILE A 151 -3.67 0.47 14.42
N ASN A 152 -3.53 -0.81 14.77
CA ASN A 152 -3.22 -1.23 16.14
C ASN A 152 -1.87 -0.67 16.61
N LEU A 153 -0.83 -0.75 15.78
CA LEU A 153 0.47 -0.18 16.10
C LEU A 153 0.39 1.36 16.24
N PHE A 154 -0.43 2.03 15.43
CA PHE A 154 -0.63 3.48 15.54
C PHE A 154 -1.37 3.87 16.82
N LYS A 155 -2.44 3.16 17.17
CA LYS A 155 -3.19 3.37 18.43
C LYS A 155 -2.31 3.18 19.67
N ASN A 156 -1.34 2.27 19.61
CA ASN A 156 -0.36 2.04 20.66
C ASN A 156 0.78 3.08 20.69
N ASN A 157 0.76 4.10 19.82
CA ASN A 157 1.83 5.08 19.62
C ASN A 157 3.19 4.45 19.27
N ASP A 158 3.17 3.34 18.55
CA ASP A 158 4.36 2.61 18.16
C ASP A 158 5.13 3.25 17.01
N PHE A 159 4.50 4.17 16.27
CA PHE A 159 5.10 4.96 15.20
C PHE A 159 4.34 6.28 14.99
N ASP A 160 4.98 7.22 14.29
CA ASP A 160 4.42 8.53 13.94
C ASP A 160 4.00 8.62 12.47
N LYS A 161 4.78 8.01 11.57
CA LYS A 161 4.53 8.01 10.11
C LYS A 161 4.56 6.61 9.55
N CYS A 162 3.66 6.32 8.61
CA CYS A 162 3.62 5.06 7.90
C CYS A 162 3.82 5.27 6.39
N ILE A 163 4.81 4.56 5.82
CA ILE A 163 5.14 4.59 4.40
C ILE A 163 4.95 3.20 3.81
N LEU A 164 4.18 3.13 2.73
CA LEU A 164 3.90 1.93 1.96
C LEU A 164 4.81 1.87 0.73
N PHE A 165 5.55 0.79 0.56
CA PHE A 165 6.42 0.54 -0.59
C PHE A 165 5.82 -0.56 -1.45
N TYR A 166 5.56 -0.25 -2.71
CA TYR A 166 4.95 -1.16 -3.68
C TYR A 166 5.33 -0.74 -5.11
N ASN A 167 4.98 -1.56 -6.11
CA ASN A 167 5.11 -1.14 -7.51
C ASN A 167 3.76 -0.63 -8.01
N ASN A 168 3.77 0.49 -8.71
CA ASN A 168 2.61 0.97 -9.46
C ASN A 168 2.67 0.37 -10.88
N PHE A 169 1.60 -0.25 -11.32
CA PHE A 169 1.46 -0.83 -12.64
C PHE A 169 1.21 0.26 -13.69
N LYS A 170 2.19 0.51 -14.53
CA LYS A 170 2.05 1.42 -15.68
C LYS A 170 1.62 0.65 -16.94
N ASN A 171 2.30 -0.45 -17.22
CA ASN A 171 1.99 -1.38 -18.32
C ASN A 171 2.70 -2.72 -18.06
N VAL A 172 2.48 -3.70 -18.95
CA VAL A 172 3.02 -5.06 -18.84
C VAL A 172 4.54 -5.12 -18.69
N ILE A 173 5.25 -4.15 -19.26
CA ILE A 173 6.72 -4.13 -19.26
C ILE A 173 7.25 -3.26 -18.11
N THR A 174 6.49 -2.25 -17.68
CA THR A 174 6.96 -1.21 -16.76
C THR A 174 6.13 -1.18 -15.50
N GLN A 175 6.76 -1.50 -14.37
CA GLN A 175 6.25 -1.27 -13.02
C GLN A 175 7.17 -0.27 -12.33
N ILE A 176 6.59 0.73 -11.69
CA ILE A 176 7.32 1.84 -11.07
C ILE A 176 7.30 1.68 -9.56
N PRO A 177 8.45 1.44 -8.90
CA PRO A 177 8.50 1.39 -7.44
C PRO A 177 8.08 2.73 -6.84
N GLN A 178 7.17 2.68 -5.86
CA GLN A 178 6.67 3.86 -5.18
C GLN A 178 6.83 3.74 -3.67
N ALA A 179 7.02 4.89 -3.03
CA ALA A 179 6.94 5.09 -1.60
C ALA A 179 5.78 6.07 -1.36
N GLN A 180 4.71 5.60 -0.75
CA GLN A 180 3.51 6.39 -0.47
C GLN A 180 3.31 6.49 1.03
N GLN A 181 3.27 7.71 1.58
CA GLN A 181 2.87 7.90 2.96
C GLN A 181 1.36 7.68 3.08
N ILE A 182 0.94 6.87 4.06
CA ILE A 182 -0.46 6.56 4.32
C ILE A 182 -0.93 7.05 5.70
N ILE A 183 -0.01 7.30 6.62
CA ILE A 183 -0.27 7.94 7.92
C ILE A 183 0.88 8.93 8.21
N PRO A 184 0.58 10.19 8.57
CA PRO A 184 -0.71 10.84 8.34
C PRO A 184 -1.08 10.84 6.86
N THR A 185 -2.38 10.93 6.57
CA THR A 185 -2.87 10.91 5.19
C THR A 185 -2.35 12.12 4.43
N GLU A 186 -1.53 11.91 3.39
CA GLU A 186 -1.07 13.00 2.53
C GLU A 186 -2.21 13.54 1.69
N ILE A 187 -2.56 14.79 1.91
CA ILE A 187 -3.53 15.53 1.11
C ILE A 187 -2.77 16.20 -0.03
N LYS A 188 -2.66 15.55 -1.16
CA LYS A 188 -2.09 16.17 -2.37
C LYS A 188 -3.10 17.14 -2.95
N SER A 189 -2.95 18.42 -2.67
CA SER A 189 -3.78 19.50 -3.20
C SER A 189 -3.78 19.63 -4.74
N ASN A 190 -2.83 18.97 -5.42
CA ASN A 190 -2.68 19.03 -6.88
C ASN A 190 -3.56 18.06 -7.68
N GLU A 191 -4.27 17.13 -7.03
CA GLU A 191 -5.19 16.21 -7.74
C GLU A 191 -6.63 16.76 -7.85
N ILE A 192 -6.88 17.96 -7.35
CA ILE A 192 -8.20 18.61 -7.42
C ILE A 192 -8.32 19.36 -8.75
N LYS A 193 -8.51 18.65 -9.84
CA LYS A 193 -8.92 19.23 -11.13
C LYS A 193 -10.42 19.06 -11.44
N ASP A 194 -11.20 18.58 -10.51
CA ASP A 194 -12.65 18.54 -10.69
C ASP A 194 -13.27 19.75 -9.97
N GLU A 195 -13.66 20.73 -10.77
CA GLU A 195 -14.43 21.92 -10.39
C GLU A 195 -15.86 21.59 -9.92
N ASN A 196 -16.25 20.33 -9.92
CA ASN A 196 -17.48 19.84 -9.32
C ASN A 196 -17.25 19.46 -7.84
N VAL A 197 -17.05 20.47 -7.00
CA VAL A 197 -17.28 20.33 -5.56
C VAL A 197 -18.78 20.12 -5.37
N LEU A 198 -19.21 18.86 -5.48
CA LEU A 198 -20.54 18.49 -5.02
C LEU A 198 -20.55 18.81 -3.52
N SER A 199 -21.35 19.79 -3.13
CA SER A 199 -21.66 20.06 -1.73
C SER A 199 -22.45 18.85 -1.22
N TYR A 200 -21.76 17.92 -0.55
CA TYR A 200 -22.41 16.82 0.12
C TYR A 200 -22.97 17.33 1.45
N GLU A 201 -24.23 17.07 1.70
CA GLU A 201 -24.76 17.11 3.06
C GLU A 201 -24.37 15.79 3.72
N PHE A 202 -23.66 15.89 4.86
CA PHE A 202 -23.21 14.72 5.61
C PHE A 202 -24.14 14.47 6.80
N GLU A 203 -24.61 13.24 6.93
CA GLU A 203 -25.30 12.70 8.11
C GLU A 203 -24.63 11.35 8.44
N PRO A 204 -24.17 11.09 9.65
CA PRO A 204 -24.03 11.93 10.85
C PRO A 204 -22.91 13.00 10.74
N GLU A 205 -22.44 13.56 11.87
CA GLU A 205 -21.42 14.60 11.89
C GLU A 205 -20.10 14.14 11.20
N GLU A 206 -19.42 15.09 10.56
CA GLU A 206 -18.24 14.86 9.70
C GLU A 206 -17.12 14.10 10.43
N ASP A 207 -16.93 14.34 11.73
CA ASP A 207 -15.90 13.70 12.55
C ASP A 207 -16.19 12.20 12.76
N GLU A 208 -17.44 11.80 12.97
CA GLU A 208 -17.84 10.39 13.10
C GLU A 208 -17.63 9.64 11.78
N ILE A 209 -17.94 10.28 10.66
CA ILE A 209 -17.72 9.71 9.34
C ILE A 209 -16.22 9.47 9.08
N LEU A 210 -15.36 10.43 9.48
CA LEU A 210 -13.90 10.30 9.33
C LEU A 210 -13.34 9.20 10.21
N GLU A 211 -13.81 9.04 11.45
CA GLU A 211 -13.37 7.96 12.33
C GLU A 211 -13.63 6.58 11.73
N ASP A 212 -14.71 6.40 10.99
CA ASP A 212 -15.04 5.16 10.28
C ASP A 212 -14.30 4.99 8.96
N LEU A 213 -14.14 6.09 8.20
CA LEU A 213 -13.55 6.02 6.86
C LEU A 213 -12.03 5.91 6.86
N LEU A 214 -11.33 6.55 7.82
CA LEU A 214 -9.86 6.56 7.84
C LEU A 214 -9.27 5.16 8.03
N PRO A 215 -9.75 4.29 8.94
CA PRO A 215 -9.31 2.91 9.01
C PRO A 215 -9.57 2.12 7.71
N LYS A 216 -10.76 2.30 7.12
CA LYS A 216 -11.12 1.67 5.85
C LYS A 216 -10.23 2.15 4.69
N ASN A 217 -9.87 3.44 4.71
CA ASN A 217 -8.94 3.99 3.71
C ASN A 217 -7.56 3.35 3.79
N ILE A 218 -7.01 3.10 4.98
CA ILE A 218 -5.71 2.43 5.16
C ILE A 218 -5.77 1.04 4.51
N SER A 219 -6.78 0.23 4.82
CA SER A 219 -6.99 -1.08 4.21
C SER A 219 -7.17 -0.99 2.69
N THR A 220 -7.85 0.05 2.21
CA THR A 220 -8.05 0.31 0.78
C THR A 220 -6.75 0.67 0.07
N GLN A 221 -5.86 1.46 0.70
CA GLN A 221 -4.55 1.79 0.14
C GLN A 221 -3.64 0.54 0.08
N VAL A 222 -3.68 -0.31 1.10
CA VAL A 222 -2.99 -1.60 1.09
C VAL A 222 -3.55 -2.51 -0.01
N PHE A 223 -4.88 -2.57 -0.17
CA PHE A 223 -5.50 -3.37 -1.22
C PHE A 223 -5.16 -2.86 -2.62
N LYS A 224 -5.19 -1.54 -2.83
CA LYS A 224 -4.71 -0.93 -4.07
C LYS A 224 -3.28 -1.37 -4.37
N ALA A 225 -2.39 -1.29 -3.39
CA ALA A 225 -0.99 -1.68 -3.56
C ALA A 225 -0.79 -3.19 -3.87
N PHE A 226 -1.73 -4.05 -3.47
CA PHE A 226 -1.75 -5.46 -3.86
C PHE A 226 -2.19 -5.69 -5.31
N LEU A 227 -3.07 -4.84 -5.82
CA LEU A 227 -3.61 -4.96 -7.18
C LEU A 227 -2.66 -4.37 -8.25
N GLU A 228 -1.82 -3.44 -7.87
CA GLU A 228 -0.81 -2.79 -8.72
C GLU A 228 0.43 -3.68 -8.92
#